data_29fb6d9d35cf831078d28e7d4ea2f951
#
_entry.id   29fb6d9d35cf831078d28e7d4ea2f951
#
_cell.length_a   1.000
_cell.length_b   1.000
_cell.length_c   1.000
_cell.angle_alpha   90.00
_cell.angle_beta   90.00
_cell.angle_gamma   90.00
#
_symmetry.space_group_name_H-M   'P 1'
#
loop_
_entity.id
_entity.type
_entity.pdbx_description
1 polymer ?
#
loop_
_entity_poly.entity_id
_entity_poly.type
_entity_poly.pdbx_seq_one_letter_code
_entity_poly.pdbx_strand_id
1 'polypeptide(L)'
;MLVVSVAMTIAACGRDQTGESGSGAPQPATSTTRLLENVPAPDPVTPDGVAVAALREIYTWRPASEAPGDSLARARKWLGPSMIRMLDGEPSVTETPKPSLQWSDWAKAKATVEAFTFASGDRPPPGPDPDLAQFKIGIEQTVVFPNGRKEPLAPATVIATVVRTPDGWRLDAFR
;
A
#
# COMPACT_ATOMS: atom_id res chain seq x y z
N MET A 1 -64.99 -30.96 -3.53
CA MET A 1 -65.58 -30.39 -2.30
C MET A 1 -64.69 -29.37 -1.75
N LEU A 2 -65.19 -28.24 -1.74
CA LEU A 2 -65.15 -26.98 -1.05
C LEU A 2 -63.84 -26.18 -1.22
N VAL A 3 -63.96 -25.20 -2.09
CA VAL A 3 -63.13 -24.01 -2.25
C VAL A 3 -63.56 -23.01 -1.17
N VAL A 4 -62.58 -22.43 -0.44
CA VAL A 4 -62.84 -21.21 0.32
C VAL A 4 -61.75 -20.19 -0.07
N SER A 5 -62.20 -19.27 -0.92
CA SER A 5 -61.47 -18.02 -1.21
C SER A 5 -61.73 -17.00 -0.09
N VAL A 6 -60.66 -16.45 0.47
CA VAL A 6 -60.80 -15.25 1.30
C VAL A 6 -60.04 -14.13 0.58
N ALA A 7 -60.78 -13.22 0.00
CA ALA A 7 -60.30 -11.93 -0.51
C ALA A 7 -60.25 -10.94 0.66
N MET A 8 -59.09 -10.32 0.89
CA MET A 8 -58.94 -9.24 1.84
C MET A 8 -58.47 -8.00 1.09
N THR A 9 -59.45 -7.13 0.83
CA THR A 9 -59.26 -5.79 0.30
C THR A 9 -58.80 -4.87 1.43
N ILE A 10 -57.65 -4.22 1.27
CA ILE A 10 -57.26 -3.11 2.10
C ILE A 10 -57.15 -1.87 1.21
N ALA A 11 -57.94 -0.87 1.59
CA ALA A 11 -58.14 0.37 0.88
C ALA A 11 -56.89 1.28 0.91
N ALA A 12 -56.71 1.95 -0.19
CA ALA A 12 -55.74 2.98 -0.41
C ALA A 12 -56.03 4.23 0.43
N CYS A 13 -54.98 4.86 0.94
CA CYS A 13 -54.93 6.28 1.17
C CYS A 13 -53.81 6.85 0.32
N GLY A 14 -54.19 7.62 -0.67
CA GLY A 14 -53.27 8.36 -1.52
C GLY A 14 -52.57 9.49 -0.78
N ARG A 15 -51.35 9.73 -1.24
CA ARG A 15 -50.72 11.02 -1.08
C ARG A 15 -49.86 11.28 -2.31
N ASP A 16 -50.35 12.17 -3.15
CA ASP A 16 -49.60 12.73 -4.25
C ASP A 16 -48.30 13.35 -3.73
N GLN A 17 -47.13 12.81 -4.18
CA GLN A 17 -45.91 13.60 -4.26
C GLN A 17 -45.30 13.30 -5.63
N THR A 18 -45.46 14.29 -6.49
CA THR A 18 -44.63 14.48 -7.66
C THR A 18 -43.17 14.63 -7.20
N GLY A 19 -42.38 13.59 -7.40
CA GLY A 19 -40.95 13.56 -7.13
C GLY A 19 -40.26 12.88 -8.31
N GLU A 20 -39.46 13.67 -9.01
CA GLU A 20 -38.68 13.30 -10.16
C GLU A 20 -37.94 11.96 -9.97
N SER A 21 -38.16 11.06 -10.90
CA SER A 21 -37.33 9.85 -11.08
C SER A 21 -35.93 10.26 -11.52
N GLY A 22 -35.09 10.64 -10.58
CA GLY A 22 -33.65 10.69 -10.75
C GLY A 22 -33.13 9.26 -10.88
N SER A 23 -32.93 8.83 -12.11
CA SER A 23 -32.15 7.62 -12.44
C SER A 23 -30.71 7.87 -11.96
N GLY A 24 -30.45 7.54 -10.69
CA GLY A 24 -29.12 7.55 -10.13
C GLY A 24 -28.30 6.43 -10.77
N ALA A 25 -27.59 6.75 -11.84
CA ALA A 25 -26.51 5.92 -12.29
C ALA A 25 -25.54 5.73 -11.09
N PRO A 26 -25.01 4.50 -10.88
CA PRO A 26 -24.02 4.29 -9.82
C PRO A 26 -22.85 5.21 -10.09
N GLN A 27 -22.63 6.19 -9.20
CA GLN A 27 -21.46 7.03 -9.26
C GLN A 27 -20.24 6.11 -9.15
N PRO A 28 -19.29 6.20 -10.10
CA PRO A 28 -18.05 5.47 -9.97
C PRO A 28 -17.42 5.89 -8.64
N ALA A 29 -17.09 4.89 -7.81
CA ALA A 29 -16.35 5.12 -6.58
C ALA A 29 -15.11 5.95 -6.92
N THR A 30 -15.10 7.20 -6.48
CA THR A 30 -13.98 8.11 -6.65
C THR A 30 -12.82 7.50 -5.88
N SER A 31 -11.87 6.92 -6.60
CA SER A 31 -10.67 6.33 -6.00
C SER A 31 -9.99 7.37 -5.13
N THR A 32 -9.81 7.07 -3.87
CA THR A 32 -9.11 7.90 -2.88
C THR A 32 -7.70 8.29 -3.35
N THR A 33 -7.13 7.51 -4.25
CA THR A 33 -5.86 7.72 -4.94
C THR A 33 -5.74 9.11 -5.59
N ARG A 34 -6.84 9.65 -6.11
CA ARG A 34 -6.82 10.96 -6.79
C ARG A 34 -6.55 12.15 -5.85
N LEU A 35 -6.88 12.00 -4.56
CA LEU A 35 -6.60 13.03 -3.55
C LEU A 35 -5.12 13.05 -3.15
N LEU A 36 -4.42 11.93 -3.30
CA LEU A 36 -3.01 11.79 -2.94
C LEU A 36 -2.06 12.20 -4.07
N GLU A 37 -2.53 12.22 -5.33
CA GLU A 37 -1.72 12.66 -6.48
C GLU A 37 -1.26 14.12 -6.38
N ASN A 38 -1.95 14.96 -5.60
CA ASN A 38 -1.62 16.36 -5.39
C ASN A 38 -0.82 16.62 -4.10
N VAL A 39 -0.48 15.58 -3.34
CA VAL A 39 0.37 15.74 -2.16
C VAL A 39 1.81 15.89 -2.62
N PRO A 40 2.53 16.95 -2.20
CA PRO A 40 3.94 17.12 -2.54
C PRO A 40 4.73 15.86 -2.14
N ALA A 41 5.66 15.44 -2.98
CA ALA A 41 6.56 14.34 -2.64
C ALA A 41 7.26 14.64 -1.31
N PRO A 42 7.27 13.71 -0.33
CA PRO A 42 7.92 13.93 0.95
C PRO A 42 9.40 14.26 0.75
N ASP A 43 9.88 15.25 1.51
CA ASP A 43 11.29 15.62 1.48
C ASP A 43 12.14 14.47 2.04
N PRO A 44 13.06 13.88 1.26
CA PRO A 44 13.87 12.74 1.68
C PRO A 44 14.88 13.05 2.79
N VAL A 45 15.00 14.31 3.22
CA VAL A 45 15.84 14.71 4.38
C VAL A 45 15.05 14.71 5.70
N THR A 46 13.72 14.68 5.64
CA THR A 46 12.89 14.58 6.84
C THR A 46 12.73 13.10 7.27
N PRO A 47 12.49 12.82 8.56
CA PRO A 47 12.39 11.44 9.02
C PRO A 47 11.23 10.66 8.37
N ASP A 48 10.07 11.30 8.18
CA ASP A 48 8.93 10.72 7.47
C ASP A 48 9.22 10.55 5.96
N GLY A 49 9.90 11.53 5.36
CA GLY A 49 10.28 11.46 3.96
C GLY A 49 11.25 10.31 3.66
N VAL A 50 12.22 10.07 4.56
CA VAL A 50 13.12 8.90 4.47
C VAL A 50 12.34 7.60 4.58
N ALA A 51 11.39 7.49 5.52
CA ALA A 51 10.56 6.28 5.66
C ALA A 51 9.77 6.00 4.36
N VAL A 52 9.15 7.04 3.78
CA VAL A 52 8.41 6.95 2.53
C VAL A 52 9.32 6.55 1.37
N ALA A 53 10.49 7.20 1.21
CA ALA A 53 11.41 6.91 0.13
C ALA A 53 12.00 5.50 0.21
N ALA A 54 12.39 5.07 1.41
CA ALA A 54 12.92 3.74 1.66
C ALA A 54 11.90 2.64 1.37
N LEU A 55 10.69 2.78 1.90
CA LEU A 55 9.63 1.79 1.70
C LEU A 55 9.15 1.75 0.25
N ARG A 56 9.09 2.90 -0.43
CA ARG A 56 8.82 2.91 -1.87
C ARG A 56 9.83 2.06 -2.63
N GLU A 57 11.12 2.18 -2.33
CA GLU A 57 12.16 1.42 -3.01
C GLU A 57 12.10 -0.07 -2.65
N ILE A 58 11.82 -0.42 -1.39
CA ILE A 58 11.69 -1.81 -0.90
C ILE A 58 10.48 -2.50 -1.54
N TYR A 59 9.34 -1.82 -1.66
CA TYR A 59 8.10 -2.39 -2.17
C TYR A 59 7.93 -2.25 -3.70
N THR A 60 8.86 -1.58 -4.38
CA THR A 60 8.96 -1.59 -5.85
C THR A 60 9.77 -2.80 -6.29
N TRP A 61 9.17 -3.70 -7.11
CA TRP A 61 9.79 -4.96 -7.49
C TRP A 61 9.95 -5.08 -9.01
N ARG A 62 11.01 -5.77 -9.41
CA ARG A 62 11.34 -6.04 -10.83
C ARG A 62 11.55 -7.52 -11.05
N PRO A 63 10.50 -8.35 -11.04
CA PRO A 63 10.59 -9.80 -11.04
C PRO A 63 11.37 -10.41 -12.19
N ALA A 64 11.43 -9.73 -13.34
CA ALA A 64 12.19 -10.19 -14.51
C ALA A 64 13.72 -10.07 -14.35
N SER A 65 14.20 -9.23 -13.41
CA SER A 65 15.63 -8.94 -13.24
C SER A 65 16.12 -9.05 -11.80
N GLU A 66 15.23 -9.25 -10.84
CA GLU A 66 15.52 -9.29 -9.41
C GLU A 66 14.97 -10.58 -8.79
N ALA A 67 15.67 -11.13 -7.82
CA ALA A 67 15.12 -12.15 -6.94
C ALA A 67 14.26 -11.52 -5.83
N PRO A 68 13.36 -12.30 -5.19
CA PRO A 68 12.66 -11.84 -4.00
C PRO A 68 13.65 -11.39 -2.92
N GLY A 69 13.51 -10.15 -2.45
CA GLY A 69 14.42 -9.55 -1.46
C GLY A 69 15.48 -8.60 -2.00
N ASP A 70 15.83 -8.67 -3.29
CA ASP A 70 16.85 -7.78 -3.89
C ASP A 70 16.49 -6.29 -3.77
N SER A 71 15.19 -5.97 -3.70
CA SER A 71 14.73 -4.60 -3.49
C SER A 71 15.22 -4.00 -2.16
N LEU A 72 15.42 -4.82 -1.14
CA LEU A 72 15.99 -4.38 0.13
C LEU A 72 17.47 -3.97 -0.04
N ALA A 73 18.25 -4.75 -0.76
CA ALA A 73 19.64 -4.43 -1.07
C ALA A 73 19.74 -3.13 -1.91
N ARG A 74 18.83 -2.94 -2.86
CA ARG A 74 18.75 -1.71 -3.66
C ARG A 74 18.44 -0.49 -2.79
N ALA A 75 17.60 -0.63 -1.77
CA ALA A 75 17.24 0.43 -0.84
C ALA A 75 18.34 0.77 0.17
N ARG A 76 19.51 0.10 0.15
CA ARG A 76 20.60 0.18 1.14
C ARG A 76 20.94 1.62 1.58
N LYS A 77 20.95 2.58 0.67
CA LYS A 77 21.24 4.00 0.95
C LYS A 77 20.28 4.63 1.96
N TRP A 78 19.08 4.07 2.10
CA TRP A 78 18.04 4.54 3.01
C TRP A 78 18.05 3.80 4.36
N LEU A 79 18.80 2.69 4.47
CA LEU A 79 18.71 1.79 5.61
C LEU A 79 19.58 2.26 6.77
N GLY A 80 19.07 2.05 7.97
CA GLY A 80 19.76 2.27 9.23
C GLY A 80 20.61 1.08 9.66
N PRO A 81 21.36 1.23 10.75
CA PRO A 81 22.32 0.23 11.19
C PRO A 81 21.74 -1.16 11.45
N SER A 82 20.51 -1.25 11.97
CA SER A 82 19.89 -2.54 12.25
C SER A 82 19.51 -3.28 10.97
N MET A 83 18.94 -2.58 10.02
CA MET A 83 18.58 -3.16 8.72
C MET A 83 19.82 -3.51 7.88
N ILE A 84 20.87 -2.70 7.95
CA ILE A 84 22.14 -3.00 7.26
C ILE A 84 22.77 -4.26 7.84
N ARG A 85 22.80 -4.41 9.17
CA ARG A 85 23.31 -5.64 9.81
C ARG A 85 22.50 -6.87 9.41
N MET A 86 21.17 -6.74 9.31
CA MET A 86 20.30 -7.82 8.83
C MET A 86 20.61 -8.17 7.37
N LEU A 87 20.84 -7.17 6.53
CA LEU A 87 21.14 -7.36 5.10
C LEU A 87 22.52 -7.98 4.89
N ASP A 88 23.53 -7.60 5.69
CA ASP A 88 24.91 -8.08 5.62
C ASP A 88 25.14 -9.35 6.43
N GLY A 89 24.17 -9.75 7.26
CA GLY A 89 24.22 -11.03 7.98
C GLY A 89 24.27 -12.20 7.02
N GLU A 90 25.05 -13.23 7.38
CA GLU A 90 25.07 -14.46 6.60
C GLU A 90 23.65 -15.01 6.45
N PRO A 91 23.19 -15.31 5.22
CA PRO A 91 21.92 -15.98 5.05
C PRO A 91 21.99 -17.27 5.85
N SER A 92 21.12 -17.41 6.86
CA SER A 92 21.00 -18.67 7.58
C SER A 92 20.82 -19.76 6.54
N VAL A 93 21.67 -20.76 6.57
CA VAL A 93 21.95 -21.78 5.54
C VAL A 93 20.69 -22.55 5.07
N THR A 94 19.52 -22.20 5.57
CA THR A 94 18.35 -23.06 5.48
C THR A 94 17.38 -22.72 4.34
N GLU A 95 17.34 -21.52 3.80
CA GLU A 95 16.41 -21.29 2.67
C GLU A 95 16.77 -20.05 1.84
N THR A 96 17.22 -20.27 0.62
CA THR A 96 17.08 -19.27 -0.43
C THR A 96 15.57 -19.05 -0.65
N PRO A 97 15.04 -17.84 -0.49
CA PRO A 97 13.61 -17.58 -0.69
C PRO A 97 13.21 -18.03 -2.09
N LYS A 98 12.41 -19.09 -2.18
CA LYS A 98 11.89 -19.54 -3.47
C LYS A 98 10.89 -18.52 -3.98
N PRO A 99 10.99 -18.08 -5.25
CA PRO A 99 9.99 -17.22 -5.84
C PRO A 99 8.60 -17.86 -5.71
N SER A 100 7.61 -17.07 -5.30
CA SER A 100 6.22 -17.51 -5.36
C SER A 100 5.79 -17.73 -6.81
N LEU A 101 4.73 -18.52 -7.03
CA LEU A 101 4.16 -18.70 -8.37
C LEU A 101 3.83 -17.34 -8.99
N GLN A 102 3.23 -16.44 -8.23
CA GLN A 102 2.87 -15.09 -8.67
C GLN A 102 4.11 -14.28 -9.10
N TRP A 103 5.20 -14.32 -8.34
CA TRP A 103 6.46 -13.68 -8.73
C TRP A 103 6.99 -14.22 -10.05
N SER A 104 6.96 -15.55 -10.22
CA SER A 104 7.40 -16.21 -11.44
C SER A 104 6.55 -15.84 -12.64
N ASP A 105 5.25 -15.68 -12.46
CA ASP A 105 4.34 -15.28 -13.53
C ASP A 105 4.56 -13.81 -13.92
N TRP A 106 4.80 -12.92 -12.96
CA TRP A 106 5.19 -11.53 -13.24
C TRP A 106 6.53 -11.45 -13.98
N ALA A 107 7.52 -12.28 -13.58
CA ALA A 107 8.82 -12.36 -14.26
C ALA A 107 8.67 -12.77 -15.72
N LYS A 108 7.90 -13.85 -16.01
CA LYS A 108 7.59 -14.31 -17.37
C LYS A 108 6.89 -13.24 -18.19
N ALA A 109 5.95 -12.53 -17.57
CA ALA A 109 5.20 -11.45 -18.21
C ALA A 109 6.01 -10.15 -18.35
N LYS A 110 7.24 -10.09 -17.84
CA LYS A 110 8.07 -8.87 -17.76
C LYS A 110 7.35 -7.70 -17.08
N ALA A 111 6.48 -8.02 -16.12
CA ALA A 111 5.78 -7.01 -15.35
C ALA A 111 6.69 -6.42 -14.27
N THR A 112 6.41 -5.19 -13.88
CA THR A 112 6.99 -4.52 -12.70
C THR A 112 5.91 -4.30 -11.66
N VAL A 113 6.29 -4.25 -10.39
CA VAL A 113 5.39 -3.83 -9.32
C VAL A 113 5.84 -2.47 -8.85
N GLU A 114 5.04 -1.45 -9.12
CA GLU A 114 5.30 -0.07 -8.70
C GLU A 114 4.65 0.17 -7.35
N ALA A 115 5.39 0.76 -6.41
CA ALA A 115 4.88 1.15 -5.11
C ALA A 115 4.65 2.65 -5.02
N PHE A 116 3.50 3.03 -4.53
CA PHE A 116 3.19 4.35 -4.01
C PHE A 116 3.14 4.28 -2.49
N THR A 117 3.90 5.13 -1.81
CA THR A 117 4.01 5.15 -0.35
C THR A 117 3.76 6.55 0.18
N PHE A 118 3.06 6.65 1.31
CA PHE A 118 2.73 7.92 1.93
C PHE A 118 2.69 7.81 3.46
N ALA A 119 3.12 8.85 4.15
CA ALA A 119 2.96 8.93 5.59
C ALA A 119 1.50 9.26 5.92
N SER A 120 0.86 8.47 6.79
CA SER A 120 -0.44 8.86 7.35
C SER A 120 -0.21 10.06 8.28
N GLY A 121 -1.19 10.97 8.35
CA GLY A 121 -1.12 12.12 9.25
C GLY A 121 -1.06 11.73 10.74
N ASP A 122 -1.31 10.46 11.07
CA ASP A 122 -1.23 9.93 12.43
C ASP A 122 0.23 9.82 12.87
N ARG A 123 0.61 10.65 13.82
CA ARG A 123 1.92 10.55 14.45
C ARG A 123 1.77 9.84 15.80
N PRO A 124 2.50 8.75 16.04
CA PRO A 124 2.60 8.21 17.37
C PRO A 124 3.18 9.27 18.32
N PRO A 125 2.85 9.22 19.61
CA PRO A 125 3.47 10.12 20.58
C PRO A 125 5.00 10.06 20.45
N PRO A 126 5.69 11.22 20.55
CA PRO A 126 7.14 11.23 20.52
C PRO A 126 7.69 10.36 21.65
N GLY A 127 8.60 9.46 21.29
CA GLY A 127 9.32 8.65 22.27
C GLY A 127 10.31 9.49 23.08
N PRO A 128 10.92 8.90 24.12
CA PRO A 128 11.91 9.58 24.94
C PRO A 128 13.22 9.86 24.19
N ASP A 129 13.46 9.19 23.09
CA ASP A 129 14.67 9.33 22.26
C ASP A 129 14.41 10.29 21.08
N PRO A 130 15.04 11.47 21.03
CA PRO A 130 14.86 12.44 19.96
C PRO A 130 15.48 11.97 18.61
N ASP A 131 16.39 11.00 18.66
CA ASP A 131 17.04 10.44 17.48
C ASP A 131 16.29 9.21 16.92
N LEU A 132 15.14 8.88 17.48
CA LEU A 132 14.25 7.82 17.01
C LEU A 132 12.85 8.36 16.76
N ALA A 133 12.30 8.07 15.58
CA ALA A 133 10.93 8.44 15.26
C ALA A 133 10.20 7.27 14.59
N GLN A 134 8.88 7.22 14.79
CA GLN A 134 8.03 6.20 14.17
C GLN A 134 6.94 6.86 13.34
N PHE A 135 6.62 6.25 12.21
CA PHE A 135 5.58 6.71 11.29
C PHE A 135 4.74 5.55 10.79
N LYS A 136 3.47 5.79 10.66
CA LYS A 136 2.55 4.89 9.97
C LYS A 136 2.58 5.22 8.49
N ILE A 137 3.03 4.28 7.66
CA ILE A 137 3.19 4.44 6.23
C ILE A 137 2.19 3.54 5.51
N GLY A 138 1.37 4.15 4.66
CA GLY A 138 0.52 3.45 3.71
C GLY A 138 1.33 3.07 2.46
N ILE A 139 1.03 1.88 1.92
CA ILE A 139 1.70 1.31 0.76
C ILE A 139 0.63 0.81 -0.20
N GLU A 140 0.60 1.36 -1.39
CA GLU A 140 -0.22 0.91 -2.50
C GLU A 140 0.71 0.38 -3.59
N GLN A 141 0.44 -0.83 -4.07
CA GLN A 141 1.23 -1.45 -5.13
C GLN A 141 0.37 -1.70 -6.35
N THR A 142 0.96 -1.51 -7.52
CA THR A 142 0.31 -1.77 -8.81
C THR A 142 1.25 -2.58 -9.68
N VAL A 143 0.76 -3.72 -10.16
CA VAL A 143 1.47 -4.49 -11.18
C VAL A 143 1.27 -3.81 -12.52
N VAL A 144 2.35 -3.47 -13.19
CA VAL A 144 2.35 -2.79 -14.49
C VAL A 144 2.94 -3.74 -15.52
N PHE A 145 2.14 -4.08 -16.52
CA PHE A 145 2.53 -4.97 -17.63
C PHE A 145 3.05 -4.17 -18.82
N PRO A 146 3.91 -4.76 -19.67
CA PRO A 146 4.45 -4.07 -20.85
C PRO A 146 3.40 -3.56 -21.83
N ASN A 147 2.22 -4.17 -21.86
CA ASN A 147 1.09 -3.74 -22.70
C ASN A 147 0.28 -2.59 -22.09
N GLY A 148 0.72 -2.01 -20.97
CA GLY A 148 0.03 -0.93 -20.28
C GLY A 148 -1.08 -1.37 -19.33
N ARG A 149 -1.40 -2.67 -19.25
CA ARG A 149 -2.37 -3.19 -18.25
C ARG A 149 -1.83 -2.96 -16.86
N LYS A 150 -2.69 -2.52 -15.94
CA LYS A 150 -2.39 -2.27 -14.54
C LYS A 150 -3.32 -3.08 -13.65
N GLU A 151 -2.75 -3.71 -12.64
CA GLU A 151 -3.50 -4.50 -11.65
C GLU A 151 -3.11 -4.04 -10.24
N PRO A 152 -4.03 -3.44 -9.47
CA PRO A 152 -3.74 -3.06 -8.10
C PRO A 152 -3.61 -4.30 -7.21
N LEU A 153 -2.66 -4.27 -6.29
CA LEU A 153 -2.54 -5.23 -5.20
C LEU A 153 -3.28 -4.72 -3.95
N ALA A 154 -3.50 -5.61 -3.00
CA ALA A 154 -4.08 -5.22 -1.72
C ALA A 154 -3.17 -4.19 -1.03
N PRO A 155 -3.71 -3.05 -0.56
CA PRO A 155 -2.92 -2.05 0.14
C PRO A 155 -2.41 -2.61 1.47
N ALA A 156 -1.25 -2.13 1.89
CA ALA A 156 -0.65 -2.47 3.17
C ALA A 156 -0.38 -1.21 3.99
N THR A 157 -0.24 -1.41 5.29
CA THR A 157 0.18 -0.35 6.21
C THR A 157 1.25 -0.91 7.12
N VAL A 158 2.34 -0.18 7.29
CA VAL A 158 3.45 -0.56 8.15
C VAL A 158 3.79 0.56 9.13
N ILE A 159 4.36 0.20 10.27
CA ILE A 159 4.98 1.12 11.19
C ILE A 159 6.49 1.13 10.88
N ALA A 160 6.95 2.23 10.33
CA ALA A 160 8.35 2.48 10.04
C ALA A 160 9.03 3.12 11.25
N THR A 161 10.18 2.59 11.65
CA THR A 161 11.06 3.19 12.66
C THR A 161 12.27 3.77 11.93
N VAL A 162 12.51 5.05 12.12
CA VAL A 162 13.68 5.76 11.57
C VAL A 162 14.58 6.23 12.69
N VAL A 163 15.88 6.17 12.46
CA VAL A 163 16.91 6.62 13.41
C VAL A 163 17.77 7.71 12.77
N ARG A 164 18.24 8.61 13.61
CA ARG A 164 19.19 9.64 13.19
C ARG A 164 20.60 9.07 13.21
N THR A 165 21.31 9.27 12.10
CA THR A 165 22.71 8.87 11.94
C THR A 165 23.55 10.13 11.60
N PRO A 166 24.88 10.07 11.61
CA PRO A 166 25.71 11.17 11.13
C PRO A 166 25.37 11.62 9.70
N ASP A 167 24.88 10.67 8.87
CA ASP A 167 24.51 10.93 7.47
C ASP A 167 23.02 11.31 7.30
N GLY A 168 22.31 11.62 8.40
CA GLY A 168 20.89 11.97 8.40
C GLY A 168 19.99 10.83 8.85
N TRP A 169 18.69 10.95 8.61
CA TRP A 169 17.71 9.94 8.99
C TRP A 169 17.83 8.69 8.12
N ARG A 170 17.61 7.52 8.73
CA ARG A 170 17.62 6.21 8.06
C ARG A 170 16.50 5.32 8.57
N LEU A 171 15.93 4.50 7.69
CA LEU A 171 14.96 3.46 8.05
C LEU A 171 15.68 2.32 8.77
N ASP A 172 15.36 2.09 10.03
CA ASP A 172 16.06 1.09 10.86
C ASP A 172 15.22 -0.16 11.16
N ALA A 173 13.89 -0.05 11.06
CA ALA A 173 12.97 -1.19 11.13
C ALA A 173 11.62 -0.82 10.50
N PHE A 174 10.85 -1.86 10.10
CA PHE A 174 9.41 -1.72 9.80
C PHE A 174 8.67 -3.03 10.10
N ARG A 175 7.38 -2.93 10.43
CA ARG A 175 6.51 -4.07 10.76
C ARG A 175 5.06 -3.80 10.38
#